data_ee93b768be9609d607a3ff8e83a6455d
#
_entry.id   ee93b768be9609d607a3ff8e83a6455d
#
_cell.length_a   1.000
_cell.length_b   1.000
_cell.length_c   1.000
_cell.angle_alpha   90.00
_cell.angle_beta   90.00
_cell.angle_gamma   90.00
#
_symmetry.space_group_name_H-M   'P 1'
#
loop_
_entity.id
_entity.type
_entity.pdbx_description
1 polymer ?
#
loop_
_entity_poly.entity_id
_entity_poly.type
_entity_poly.pdbx_seq_one_letter_code
_entity_poly.pdbx_strand_id
1 'polypeptide(L)'
;GEKALCQTCRQFPRLTHDYGDFVELGLELSCPEAARWILDEKSSYVTEKIPGGEDPEYDREAMAVLKRTRAQALEILNETDISRALSLLLLYGCQAQGELDGEEERPFDRGAAWETAGAMAQPGEPEAVLEFFSGLEILTDAWRQRLKAPEAGEWDCRTGNLLRYLVNRYWLQAVSDYDLYGRVKFMVISALVLRTLGGDFRETAQLFSKEIENDAENLDAILDAAYENPAFTDAKLLGILL
;
A
#
# COMPACT_ATOMS: atom_id res chain seq x y z
N GLY A 1 20.43 -17.43 -22.87
CA GLY A 1 19.85 -18.20 -21.80
C GLY A 1 20.08 -17.56 -20.43
N GLU A 2 19.42 -18.05 -19.38
CA GLU A 2 19.43 -17.51 -18.00
C GLU A 2 20.81 -17.23 -17.40
N LYS A 3 21.81 -18.03 -17.79
CA LYS A 3 23.19 -17.87 -17.30
C LYS A 3 23.88 -16.58 -17.73
N ALA A 4 23.35 -15.88 -18.73
CA ALA A 4 23.91 -14.62 -19.25
C ALA A 4 23.26 -13.38 -18.59
N LEU A 5 22.20 -13.54 -17.79
CA LEU A 5 21.53 -12.45 -17.10
C LEU A 5 22.28 -12.09 -15.81
N CYS A 6 22.35 -10.77 -15.50
CA CYS A 6 22.81 -10.33 -14.20
C CYS A 6 21.82 -10.74 -13.10
N GLN A 7 22.19 -10.62 -11.83
CA GLN A 7 21.35 -11.04 -10.71
C GLN A 7 20.00 -10.31 -10.71
N THR A 8 20.00 -9.00 -10.90
CA THR A 8 18.79 -8.18 -11.01
C THR A 8 17.87 -8.66 -12.14
N CYS A 9 18.43 -8.94 -13.34
CA CYS A 9 17.63 -9.44 -14.45
C CYS A 9 17.07 -10.85 -14.24
N ARG A 10 17.62 -11.63 -13.30
CA ARG A 10 17.10 -12.96 -12.95
C ARG A 10 15.99 -12.87 -11.90
N GLN A 11 16.05 -11.91 -11.02
CA GLN A 11 15.10 -11.71 -9.93
C GLN A 11 13.89 -10.91 -10.37
N PHE A 12 14.09 -9.79 -11.08
CA PHE A 12 12.99 -8.98 -11.59
C PHE A 12 12.07 -9.76 -12.54
N PRO A 13 10.75 -9.71 -12.39
CA PRO A 13 9.96 -8.91 -11.46
C PRO A 13 9.55 -9.65 -10.17
N ARG A 14 10.32 -10.62 -9.70
CA ARG A 14 9.99 -11.37 -8.49
C ARG A 14 10.39 -10.57 -7.25
N LEU A 15 9.44 -10.44 -6.33
CA LEU A 15 9.67 -9.94 -4.98
C LEU A 15 9.82 -11.14 -4.04
N THR A 16 10.83 -11.08 -3.19
CA THR A 16 11.02 -12.07 -2.13
C THR A 16 11.24 -11.32 -0.83
N HIS A 17 10.36 -11.54 0.13
CA HIS A 17 10.51 -11.08 1.50
C HIS A 17 10.89 -12.29 2.35
N ASP A 18 12.14 -12.32 2.79
CA ASP A 18 12.68 -13.38 3.64
C ASP A 18 12.57 -12.97 5.11
N TYR A 19 11.84 -13.77 5.88
CA TYR A 19 11.63 -13.58 7.32
C TYR A 19 12.38 -14.63 8.16
N GLY A 20 13.25 -15.45 7.55
CA GLY A 20 14.06 -16.46 8.21
C GLY A 20 13.37 -17.83 8.29
N ASP A 21 12.22 -17.94 8.92
CA ASP A 21 11.45 -19.18 9.04
C ASP A 21 10.41 -19.38 7.91
N PHE A 22 10.11 -18.33 7.17
CA PHE A 22 9.28 -18.36 5.96
C PHE A 22 9.67 -17.25 4.98
N VAL A 23 9.30 -17.43 3.72
CA VAL A 23 9.43 -16.40 2.68
C VAL A 23 8.06 -16.07 2.10
N GLU A 24 7.89 -14.82 1.70
CA GLU A 24 6.76 -14.42 0.86
C GLU A 24 7.27 -14.06 -0.54
N LEU A 25 6.62 -14.66 -1.53
CA LEU A 25 6.93 -14.49 -2.95
C LEU A 25 5.82 -13.69 -3.60
N GLY A 26 6.19 -12.65 -4.30
CA GLY A 26 5.28 -11.78 -5.03
C GLY A 26 5.84 -11.32 -6.37
N LEU A 27 5.16 -10.39 -6.98
CA LEU A 27 5.56 -9.75 -8.23
C LEU A 27 5.62 -8.23 -8.04
N GLU A 28 6.50 -7.59 -8.79
CA GLU A 28 6.71 -6.15 -8.76
C GLU A 28 5.84 -5.44 -9.79
N LEU A 29 5.08 -4.45 -9.33
CA LEU A 29 4.10 -3.73 -10.15
C LEU A 29 4.75 -2.90 -11.27
N SER A 30 6.02 -2.55 -11.15
CA SER A 30 6.77 -1.80 -12.18
C SER A 30 6.99 -2.58 -13.50
N CYS A 31 6.84 -3.91 -13.49
CA CYS A 31 6.89 -4.73 -14.69
C CYS A 31 5.54 -4.76 -15.40
N PRO A 32 5.46 -4.46 -16.73
CA PRO A 32 4.19 -4.43 -17.45
C PRO A 32 3.39 -5.73 -17.38
N GLU A 33 4.06 -6.87 -17.49
CA GLU A 33 3.39 -8.17 -17.43
C GLU A 33 2.95 -8.52 -16.01
N ALA A 34 3.78 -8.22 -15.00
CA ALA A 34 3.40 -8.38 -13.60
C ALA A 34 2.22 -7.47 -13.23
N ALA A 35 2.23 -6.20 -13.69
CA ALA A 35 1.12 -5.26 -13.49
C ALA A 35 -0.21 -5.82 -14.04
N ARG A 36 -0.19 -6.47 -15.20
CA ARG A 36 -1.37 -7.14 -15.76
C ARG A 36 -1.88 -8.25 -14.82
N TRP A 37 -0.99 -9.11 -14.32
CA TRP A 37 -1.38 -10.16 -13.37
C TRP A 37 -1.87 -9.63 -12.03
N ILE A 38 -1.18 -8.63 -11.48
CA ILE A 38 -1.52 -8.01 -10.19
C ILE A 38 -2.91 -7.35 -10.26
N LEU A 39 -3.13 -6.53 -11.29
CA LEU A 39 -4.30 -5.66 -11.35
C LEU A 39 -5.54 -6.37 -11.93
N ASP A 40 -5.37 -7.30 -12.87
CA ASP A 40 -6.52 -7.93 -13.55
C ASP A 40 -6.91 -9.29 -12.94
N GLU A 41 -5.95 -10.06 -12.37
CA GLU A 41 -6.15 -11.48 -12.05
C GLU A 41 -6.22 -11.78 -10.52
N LYS A 42 -6.25 -10.77 -9.66
CA LYS A 42 -6.20 -10.97 -8.20
C LYS A 42 -5.01 -11.81 -7.76
N SER A 43 -3.82 -11.47 -8.22
CA SER A 43 -2.61 -12.18 -7.79
C SER A 43 -2.45 -12.13 -6.28
N SER A 44 -2.13 -13.25 -5.67
CA SER A 44 -1.82 -13.37 -4.26
C SER A 44 -0.32 -13.57 -4.06
N TYR A 45 0.17 -13.11 -2.92
CA TYR A 45 1.47 -13.54 -2.44
C TYR A 45 1.42 -15.00 -2.05
N VAL A 46 2.49 -15.72 -2.33
CA VAL A 46 2.67 -17.10 -1.91
C VAL A 46 3.61 -17.11 -0.71
N THR A 47 3.16 -17.73 0.38
CA THR A 47 3.99 -17.90 1.59
C THR A 47 4.54 -19.32 1.59
N GLU A 48 5.86 -19.46 1.67
CA GLU A 48 6.56 -20.74 1.74
C GLU A 48 7.34 -20.85 3.06
N LYS A 49 7.17 -21.97 3.78
CA LYS A 49 7.99 -22.25 4.96
C LYS A 49 9.39 -22.69 4.53
N ILE A 50 10.40 -22.23 5.26
CA ILE A 50 11.79 -22.67 5.08
C ILE A 50 12.05 -23.85 6.03
N PRO A 51 12.14 -25.10 5.55
CA PRO A 51 12.44 -26.23 6.39
C PRO A 51 13.86 -26.12 6.98
N GLY A 52 13.97 -26.09 8.31
CA GLY A 52 15.26 -25.97 8.99
C GLY A 52 15.85 -24.56 8.92
N GLY A 53 15.02 -23.55 8.64
CA GLY A 53 15.41 -22.15 8.69
C GLY A 53 15.99 -21.74 10.05
N GLU A 54 16.78 -20.69 10.04
CA GLU A 54 17.32 -20.08 11.26
C GLU A 54 16.18 -19.53 12.11
N ASP A 55 16.39 -19.40 13.42
CA ASP A 55 15.43 -18.70 14.27
C ASP A 55 15.28 -17.25 13.74
N PRO A 56 14.03 -16.79 13.52
CA PRO A 56 13.84 -15.47 12.95
C PRO A 56 14.33 -14.38 13.89
N GLU A 57 14.95 -13.35 13.33
CA GLU A 57 15.41 -12.18 14.08
C GLU A 57 14.29 -11.21 14.47
N TYR A 58 13.07 -11.43 13.95
CA TYR A 58 11.91 -10.59 14.25
C TYR A 58 11.20 -11.00 15.54
N ASP A 59 10.44 -10.06 16.12
CA ASP A 59 9.53 -10.32 17.23
C ASP A 59 8.37 -11.24 16.79
N ARG A 60 8.28 -12.43 17.37
CA ARG A 60 7.27 -13.44 17.02
C ARG A 60 5.84 -13.03 17.40
N GLU A 61 5.70 -12.26 18.50
CA GLU A 61 4.38 -11.78 18.94
C GLU A 61 3.90 -10.67 17.98
N ALA A 62 4.75 -9.72 17.65
CA ALA A 62 4.47 -8.70 16.64
C ALA A 62 4.12 -9.32 15.27
N MET A 63 4.88 -10.31 14.80
CA MET A 63 4.58 -11.00 13.54
C MET A 63 3.23 -11.73 13.60
N ALA A 64 2.86 -12.33 14.73
CA ALA A 64 1.56 -12.99 14.90
C ALA A 64 0.41 -11.97 14.80
N VAL A 65 0.56 -10.80 15.44
CA VAL A 65 -0.39 -9.66 15.32
C VAL A 65 -0.50 -9.22 13.87
N LEU A 66 0.64 -8.98 13.20
CA LEU A 66 0.66 -8.54 11.80
C LEU A 66 0.00 -9.56 10.85
N LYS A 67 0.24 -10.84 11.01
CA LYS A 67 -0.40 -11.89 10.18
C LYS A 67 -1.92 -11.89 10.38
N ARG A 68 -2.40 -11.80 11.64
CA ARG A 68 -3.82 -11.76 11.97
C ARG A 68 -4.47 -10.48 11.43
N THR A 69 -3.89 -9.33 11.69
CA THR A 69 -4.43 -8.03 11.25
C THR A 69 -4.39 -7.88 9.73
N ARG A 70 -3.37 -8.41 9.03
CA ARG A 70 -3.35 -8.46 7.56
C ARG A 70 -4.53 -9.26 7.00
N ALA A 71 -4.84 -10.41 7.58
CA ALA A 71 -5.99 -11.21 7.13
C ALA A 71 -7.29 -10.41 7.24
N GLN A 72 -7.50 -9.68 8.34
CA GLN A 72 -8.66 -8.82 8.53
C GLN A 72 -8.68 -7.63 7.55
N ALA A 73 -7.53 -7.02 7.27
CA ALA A 73 -7.41 -5.95 6.26
C ALA A 73 -7.82 -6.47 4.88
N LEU A 74 -7.36 -7.66 4.48
CA LEU A 74 -7.76 -8.28 3.21
C LEU A 74 -9.26 -8.59 3.14
N GLU A 75 -9.90 -8.91 4.27
CA GLU A 75 -11.37 -9.07 4.36
C GLU A 75 -12.11 -7.73 4.22
N ILE A 76 -11.57 -6.63 4.74
CA ILE A 76 -12.11 -5.28 4.53
C ILE A 76 -12.11 -4.94 3.03
N LEU A 77 -11.08 -5.33 2.29
CA LEU A 77 -10.99 -5.12 0.84
C LEU A 77 -11.95 -5.97 0.00
N ASN A 78 -12.87 -6.74 0.60
CA ASN A 78 -14.01 -7.33 -0.09
C ASN A 78 -15.19 -6.36 -0.24
N GLU A 79 -15.15 -5.18 0.38
CA GLU A 79 -16.12 -4.10 0.11
C GLU A 79 -16.12 -3.76 -1.38
N THR A 80 -17.32 -3.61 -1.95
CA THR A 80 -17.47 -3.29 -3.38
C THR A 80 -17.30 -1.80 -3.67
N ASP A 81 -17.58 -0.95 -2.69
CA ASP A 81 -17.35 0.49 -2.73
C ASP A 81 -15.89 0.77 -2.31
N ILE A 82 -15.10 1.28 -3.24
CA ILE A 82 -13.67 1.56 -3.02
C ILE A 82 -13.47 2.68 -1.99
N SER A 83 -14.30 3.73 -2.01
CA SER A 83 -14.24 4.80 -1.01
C SER A 83 -14.45 4.25 0.39
N ARG A 84 -15.46 3.38 0.54
CA ARG A 84 -15.73 2.71 1.80
C ARG A 84 -14.60 1.76 2.21
N ALA A 85 -14.09 0.96 1.29
CA ALA A 85 -12.96 0.06 1.56
C ALA A 85 -11.73 0.82 2.08
N LEU A 86 -11.36 1.93 1.43
CA LEU A 86 -10.22 2.76 1.82
C LEU A 86 -10.45 3.44 3.18
N SER A 87 -11.65 3.97 3.42
CA SER A 87 -11.98 4.61 4.71
C SER A 87 -11.93 3.60 5.86
N LEU A 88 -12.48 2.40 5.65
CA LEU A 88 -12.41 1.32 6.63
C LEU A 88 -10.98 0.80 6.83
N LEU A 89 -10.18 0.70 5.76
CA LEU A 89 -8.78 0.30 5.83
C LEU A 89 -7.96 1.30 6.65
N LEU A 90 -8.17 2.61 6.45
CA LEU A 90 -7.50 3.66 7.21
C LEU A 90 -7.80 3.56 8.71
N LEU A 91 -9.08 3.45 9.09
CA LEU A 91 -9.48 3.35 10.49
C LEU A 91 -9.07 2.01 11.12
N TYR A 92 -9.14 0.92 10.36
CA TYR A 92 -8.64 -0.37 10.82
C TYR A 92 -7.12 -0.37 11.02
N GLY A 93 -6.39 0.30 10.15
CA GLY A 93 -4.94 0.46 10.28
C GLY A 93 -4.54 1.12 11.61
N CYS A 94 -5.29 2.15 12.03
CA CYS A 94 -5.09 2.76 13.34
C CYS A 94 -5.33 1.77 14.49
N GLN A 95 -6.41 0.98 14.43
CA GLN A 95 -6.65 -0.08 15.42
C GLN A 95 -5.55 -1.15 15.41
N ALA A 96 -5.15 -1.62 14.22
CA ALA A 96 -4.13 -2.63 14.05
C ALA A 96 -2.74 -2.16 14.54
N GLN A 97 -2.45 -0.86 14.40
CA GLN A 97 -1.26 -0.25 15.01
C GLN A 97 -1.33 -0.33 16.53
N GLY A 98 -2.46 0.05 17.14
CA GLY A 98 -2.63 -0.07 18.60
C GLY A 98 -2.40 -1.50 19.10
N GLU A 99 -2.92 -2.50 18.38
CA GLU A 99 -2.69 -3.91 18.71
C GLU A 99 -1.20 -4.32 18.55
N LEU A 100 -0.49 -3.76 17.56
CA LEU A 100 0.95 -3.95 17.40
C LEU A 100 1.76 -3.29 18.52
N ASP A 101 1.27 -2.17 19.05
CA ASP A 101 1.84 -1.43 20.18
C ASP A 101 1.47 -2.06 21.56
N GLY A 102 0.71 -3.16 21.56
CA GLY A 102 0.36 -3.93 22.75
C GLY A 102 -1.01 -3.64 23.34
N GLU A 103 -1.90 -2.93 22.62
CA GLU A 103 -3.31 -2.82 23.01
C GLU A 103 -4.01 -4.20 22.88
N GLU A 104 -5.04 -4.40 23.69
CA GLU A 104 -5.86 -5.62 23.59
C GLU A 104 -6.58 -5.72 22.25
N GLU A 105 -6.60 -6.93 21.69
CA GLU A 105 -7.39 -7.24 20.51
C GLU A 105 -8.87 -6.97 20.74
N ARG A 106 -9.50 -6.28 19.79
CA ARG A 106 -10.94 -5.98 19.81
C ARG A 106 -11.56 -6.18 18.44
N PRO A 107 -12.84 -6.62 18.39
CA PRO A 107 -13.55 -6.71 17.11
C PRO A 107 -13.60 -5.37 16.39
N PHE A 108 -13.37 -5.39 15.08
CA PHE A 108 -13.53 -4.19 14.24
C PHE A 108 -14.96 -4.12 13.72
N ASP A 109 -15.74 -3.17 14.23
CA ASP A 109 -17.10 -2.90 13.77
C ASP A 109 -17.07 -1.99 12.54
N ARG A 110 -17.28 -2.57 11.35
CA ARG A 110 -17.28 -1.84 10.08
C ARG A 110 -18.38 -0.78 9.98
N GLY A 111 -19.54 -1.01 10.64
CA GLY A 111 -20.63 -0.05 10.64
C GLY A 111 -20.28 1.19 11.45
N ALA A 112 -19.86 1.00 12.70
CA ALA A 112 -19.42 2.08 13.57
C ALA A 112 -18.20 2.82 13.00
N ALA A 113 -17.26 2.09 12.39
CA ALA A 113 -16.11 2.69 11.73
C ALA A 113 -16.51 3.57 10.53
N TRP A 114 -17.50 3.15 9.73
CA TRP A 114 -18.01 3.95 8.63
C TRP A 114 -18.69 5.24 9.11
N GLU A 115 -19.49 5.18 10.16
CA GLU A 115 -20.09 6.37 10.80
C GLU A 115 -18.99 7.30 11.34
N THR A 116 -17.96 6.73 11.98
CA THR A 116 -16.80 7.48 12.47
C THR A 116 -16.05 8.17 11.32
N ALA A 117 -15.84 7.49 10.19
CA ALA A 117 -15.23 8.09 9.01
C ALA A 117 -15.97 9.32 8.54
N GLY A 118 -17.31 9.24 8.43
CA GLY A 118 -18.15 10.37 8.05
C GLY A 118 -18.11 11.53 9.07
N ALA A 119 -18.03 11.22 10.38
CA ALA A 119 -17.96 12.22 11.43
C ALA A 119 -16.57 12.91 11.50
N MET A 120 -15.50 12.21 11.15
CA MET A 120 -14.13 12.74 11.17
C MET A 120 -13.78 13.51 9.90
N ALA A 121 -14.43 13.22 8.78
CA ALA A 121 -14.09 13.78 7.47
C ALA A 121 -14.10 15.31 7.49
N GLN A 122 -13.04 15.91 6.96
CA GLN A 122 -12.91 17.34 6.72
C GLN A 122 -12.57 17.59 5.26
N PRO A 123 -12.92 18.77 4.71
CA PRO A 123 -12.55 19.07 3.33
C PRO A 123 -11.06 18.85 3.08
N GLY A 124 -10.74 17.95 2.16
CA GLY A 124 -9.40 17.63 1.68
C GLY A 124 -9.30 17.96 0.20
N GLU A 125 -8.09 18.27 -0.24
CA GLU A 125 -7.82 18.68 -1.62
C GLU A 125 -6.92 17.64 -2.30
N PRO A 126 -7.39 16.89 -3.31
CA PRO A 126 -6.57 15.94 -4.06
C PRO A 126 -5.33 16.60 -4.68
N GLU A 127 -5.44 17.90 -5.04
CA GLU A 127 -4.35 18.68 -5.60
C GLU A 127 -3.19 18.86 -4.60
N ALA A 128 -3.49 19.01 -3.31
CA ALA A 128 -2.45 19.10 -2.27
C ALA A 128 -1.68 17.77 -2.11
N VAL A 129 -2.35 16.65 -2.36
CA VAL A 129 -1.68 15.34 -2.43
C VAL A 129 -0.71 15.30 -3.61
N LEU A 130 -1.14 15.72 -4.81
CA LEU A 130 -0.27 15.75 -6.01
C LEU A 130 0.87 16.76 -5.89
N GLU A 131 0.65 17.89 -5.21
CA GLU A 131 1.70 18.89 -4.96
C GLU A 131 2.86 18.26 -4.18
N PHE A 132 2.57 17.46 -3.15
CA PHE A 132 3.59 16.72 -2.42
C PHE A 132 4.39 15.80 -3.35
N PHE A 133 3.72 14.99 -4.18
CA PHE A 133 4.39 14.09 -5.12
C PHE A 133 5.21 14.83 -6.20
N SER A 134 4.81 16.05 -6.55
CA SER A 134 5.58 16.90 -7.47
C SER A 134 6.88 17.43 -6.84
N GLY A 135 6.99 17.41 -5.52
CA GLY A 135 8.18 17.79 -4.77
C GLY A 135 9.18 16.65 -4.54
N LEU A 136 8.80 15.40 -4.81
CA LEU A 136 9.68 14.23 -4.70
C LEU A 136 10.69 14.16 -5.85
N GLU A 137 11.67 13.27 -5.75
CA GLU A 137 12.55 12.97 -6.88
C GLU A 137 11.74 12.37 -8.03
N ILE A 138 11.95 12.88 -9.25
CA ILE A 138 11.24 12.46 -10.45
C ILE A 138 12.22 11.76 -11.38
N LEU A 139 12.10 10.45 -11.51
CA LEU A 139 13.01 9.61 -12.28
C LEU A 139 12.72 9.67 -13.80
N THR A 140 11.43 9.81 -14.18
CA THR A 140 11.03 9.77 -15.60
C THR A 140 10.26 11.01 -16.06
N ASP A 141 10.45 11.38 -17.33
CA ASP A 141 9.67 12.46 -17.94
C ASP A 141 8.17 12.08 -18.06
N ALA A 142 7.86 10.80 -18.19
CA ALA A 142 6.48 10.33 -18.25
C ALA A 142 5.73 10.64 -16.96
N TRP A 143 6.36 10.39 -15.80
CA TRP A 143 5.79 10.74 -14.49
C TRP A 143 5.63 12.25 -14.32
N ARG A 144 6.66 13.00 -14.69
CA ARG A 144 6.61 14.47 -14.67
C ARG A 144 5.46 15.04 -15.49
N GLN A 145 5.22 14.48 -16.66
CA GLN A 145 4.09 14.89 -17.51
C GLN A 145 2.75 14.52 -16.88
N ARG A 146 2.64 13.33 -16.28
CA ARG A 146 1.42 12.88 -15.62
C ARG A 146 1.05 13.78 -14.43
N LEU A 147 2.03 14.16 -13.61
CA LEU A 147 1.83 15.09 -12.48
C LEU A 147 1.39 16.49 -12.94
N LYS A 148 1.87 16.97 -14.12
CA LYS A 148 1.53 18.29 -14.65
C LYS A 148 0.15 18.36 -15.30
N ALA A 149 -0.37 17.24 -15.77
CA ALA A 149 -1.65 17.16 -16.48
C ALA A 149 -2.48 16.00 -15.92
N PRO A 150 -2.95 16.10 -14.66
CA PRO A 150 -3.80 15.08 -14.05
C PRO A 150 -5.17 15.03 -14.76
N GLU A 151 -5.70 13.82 -14.90
CA GLU A 151 -7.00 13.51 -15.51
C GLU A 151 -7.88 12.82 -14.50
N ALA A 152 -8.14 13.47 -13.34
CA ALA A 152 -8.90 12.89 -12.25
C ALA A 152 -10.21 12.24 -12.73
N GLY A 153 -10.49 11.04 -12.23
CA GLY A 153 -11.63 10.25 -12.65
C GLY A 153 -12.30 9.51 -11.50
N GLU A 154 -13.20 8.63 -11.87
CA GLU A 154 -13.84 7.69 -10.96
C GLU A 154 -12.86 6.60 -10.51
N TRP A 155 -13.24 5.86 -9.47
CA TRP A 155 -12.45 4.71 -9.03
C TRP A 155 -12.39 3.63 -10.13
N ASP A 156 -11.19 3.22 -10.49
CA ASP A 156 -11.02 2.08 -11.40
C ASP A 156 -11.35 0.77 -10.66
N CYS A 157 -12.00 -0.16 -11.35
CA CYS A 157 -12.38 -1.45 -10.77
C CYS A 157 -11.17 -2.29 -10.31
N ARG A 158 -9.98 -2.01 -10.82
CA ARG A 158 -8.71 -2.64 -10.44
C ARG A 158 -8.11 -2.09 -9.16
N THR A 159 -8.63 -0.98 -8.61
CA THR A 159 -8.13 -0.38 -7.36
C THR A 159 -8.17 -1.37 -6.20
N GLY A 160 -9.19 -2.22 -6.11
CA GLY A 160 -9.25 -3.26 -5.08
C GLY A 160 -8.11 -4.27 -5.17
N ASN A 161 -7.68 -4.63 -6.39
CA ASN A 161 -6.54 -5.53 -6.59
C ASN A 161 -5.20 -4.83 -6.27
N LEU A 162 -5.07 -3.55 -6.61
CA LEU A 162 -3.94 -2.72 -6.20
C LEU A 162 -3.81 -2.69 -4.66
N LEU A 163 -4.90 -2.43 -3.94
CA LEU A 163 -4.89 -2.40 -2.48
C LEU A 163 -4.49 -3.75 -1.88
N ARG A 164 -4.98 -4.86 -2.43
CA ARG A 164 -4.56 -6.20 -2.01
C ARG A 164 -3.06 -6.43 -2.23
N TYR A 165 -2.54 -5.96 -3.36
CA TYR A 165 -1.11 -6.00 -3.65
C TYR A 165 -0.32 -5.21 -2.61
N LEU A 166 -0.72 -3.97 -2.31
CA LEU A 166 -0.05 -3.11 -1.34
C LEU A 166 -0.10 -3.70 0.08
N VAL A 167 -1.27 -4.21 0.52
CA VAL A 167 -1.41 -4.89 1.81
C VAL A 167 -0.49 -6.10 1.90
N ASN A 168 -0.45 -6.95 0.87
CA ASN A 168 0.43 -8.11 0.89
C ASN A 168 1.92 -7.72 0.87
N ARG A 169 2.28 -6.65 0.15
CA ARG A 169 3.67 -6.21 0.02
C ARG A 169 4.20 -5.57 1.29
N TYR A 170 3.43 -4.71 1.95
CA TYR A 170 3.95 -3.82 2.98
C TYR A 170 3.54 -4.16 4.41
N TRP A 171 2.43 -4.87 4.62
CA TRP A 171 1.87 -5.07 5.96
C TRP A 171 2.83 -5.76 6.92
N LEU A 172 3.44 -6.89 6.52
CA LEU A 172 4.34 -7.63 7.39
C LEU A 172 5.71 -6.96 7.57
N GLN A 173 6.07 -6.03 6.68
CA GLN A 173 7.33 -5.29 6.83
C GLN A 173 7.35 -4.44 8.10
N ALA A 174 6.19 -4.07 8.64
CA ALA A 174 6.09 -3.38 9.90
C ALA A 174 6.68 -4.15 11.11
N VAL A 175 7.02 -5.42 10.95
CA VAL A 175 7.74 -6.18 12.00
C VAL A 175 9.13 -5.64 12.28
N SER A 176 9.74 -4.91 11.32
CA SER A 176 11.10 -4.39 11.44
C SER A 176 11.20 -3.06 12.17
N ASP A 177 10.17 -2.22 12.11
CA ASP A 177 10.16 -0.85 12.62
C ASP A 177 8.92 -0.48 13.42
N TYR A 178 7.95 -1.41 13.52
CA TYR A 178 6.67 -1.24 14.23
C TYR A 178 5.79 -0.11 13.67
N ASP A 179 6.07 0.37 12.44
CA ASP A 179 5.25 1.39 11.77
C ASP A 179 4.28 0.75 10.76
N LEU A 180 3.18 0.18 11.24
CA LEU A 180 2.11 -0.32 10.39
C LEU A 180 1.22 0.82 9.87
N TYR A 181 0.94 1.82 10.72
CA TYR A 181 -0.03 2.86 10.36
C TYR A 181 0.47 3.79 9.25
N GLY A 182 1.76 4.15 9.25
CA GLY A 182 2.39 4.87 8.14
C GLY A 182 2.23 4.12 6.82
N ARG A 183 2.42 2.80 6.83
CA ARG A 183 2.20 1.93 5.65
C ARG A 183 0.76 1.91 5.19
N VAL A 184 -0.21 1.86 6.11
CA VAL A 184 -1.63 1.91 5.76
C VAL A 184 -1.98 3.26 5.12
N LYS A 185 -1.49 4.36 5.68
CA LYS A 185 -1.67 5.69 5.08
C LYS A 185 -1.02 5.77 3.69
N PHE A 186 0.19 5.22 3.53
CA PHE A 186 0.83 5.09 2.21
C PHE A 186 -0.08 4.36 1.19
N MET A 187 -0.72 3.25 1.58
CA MET A 187 -1.64 2.52 0.69
C MET A 187 -2.84 3.37 0.28
N VAL A 188 -3.43 4.11 1.23
CA VAL A 188 -4.56 5.02 0.97
C VAL A 188 -4.14 6.17 0.06
N ILE A 189 -3.01 6.82 0.36
CA ILE A 189 -2.44 7.91 -0.43
C ILE A 189 -2.11 7.43 -1.86
N SER A 190 -1.53 6.24 -2.01
CA SER A 190 -1.23 5.64 -3.31
C SER A 190 -2.49 5.51 -4.18
N ALA A 191 -3.58 4.98 -3.61
CA ALA A 191 -4.85 4.86 -4.33
C ALA A 191 -5.42 6.24 -4.74
N LEU A 192 -5.36 7.24 -3.83
CA LEU A 192 -5.79 8.61 -4.11
C LEU A 192 -4.97 9.26 -5.22
N VAL A 193 -3.64 9.12 -5.19
CA VAL A 193 -2.75 9.62 -6.25
C VAL A 193 -3.11 9.03 -7.60
N LEU A 194 -3.28 7.71 -7.69
CA LEU A 194 -3.61 7.05 -8.95
C LEU A 194 -4.98 7.48 -9.49
N ARG A 195 -5.98 7.64 -8.63
CA ARG A 195 -7.29 8.19 -9.00
C ARG A 195 -7.18 9.62 -9.53
N THR A 196 -6.41 10.46 -8.84
CA THR A 196 -6.28 11.89 -9.17
C THR A 196 -5.45 12.09 -10.44
N LEU A 197 -4.43 11.27 -10.67
CA LEU A 197 -3.65 11.29 -11.91
C LEU A 197 -4.46 10.78 -13.11
N GLY A 198 -5.30 9.78 -12.91
CA GLY A 198 -6.17 9.22 -13.95
C GLY A 198 -5.43 8.61 -15.13
N GLY A 199 -6.05 8.67 -16.31
CA GLY A 199 -5.56 8.04 -17.53
C GLY A 199 -5.68 6.52 -17.52
N ASP A 200 -4.84 5.79 -18.27
CA ASP A 200 -4.83 4.32 -18.17
C ASP A 200 -4.30 3.89 -16.80
N PHE A 201 -5.16 3.24 -16.03
CA PHE A 201 -4.87 2.87 -14.64
C PHE A 201 -3.65 1.96 -14.51
N ARG A 202 -3.48 1.00 -15.42
CA ARG A 202 -2.33 0.07 -15.39
C ARG A 202 -1.02 0.80 -15.67
N GLU A 203 -1.01 1.66 -16.69
CA GLU A 203 0.17 2.45 -17.03
C GLU A 203 0.53 3.41 -15.89
N THR A 204 -0.47 4.09 -15.31
CA THR A 204 -0.25 5.02 -14.20
C THR A 204 0.24 4.28 -12.94
N ALA A 205 -0.34 3.12 -12.60
CA ALA A 205 0.10 2.30 -11.48
C ALA A 205 1.53 1.75 -11.69
N GLN A 206 1.88 1.37 -12.93
CA GLN A 206 3.22 0.94 -13.26
C GLN A 206 4.25 2.08 -13.15
N LEU A 207 3.89 3.28 -13.60
CA LEU A 207 4.74 4.46 -13.45
C LEU A 207 4.92 4.81 -11.96
N PHE A 208 3.83 4.81 -11.19
CA PHE A 208 3.87 5.02 -9.74
C PHE A 208 4.85 4.05 -9.07
N SER A 209 4.77 2.76 -9.39
CA SER A 209 5.66 1.76 -8.82
C SER A 209 7.14 2.02 -9.16
N LYS A 210 7.44 2.46 -10.38
CA LYS A 210 8.81 2.83 -10.78
C LYS A 210 9.35 4.04 -10.06
N GLU A 211 8.51 5.05 -9.84
CA GLU A 211 8.89 6.34 -9.26
C GLU A 211 8.92 6.32 -7.73
N ILE A 212 8.05 5.50 -7.12
CA ILE A 212 7.83 5.51 -5.68
C ILE A 212 8.30 4.22 -5.02
N GLU A 213 7.79 3.05 -5.46
CA GLU A 213 8.10 1.78 -4.79
C GLU A 213 9.54 1.31 -5.02
N ASN A 214 10.19 1.74 -6.11
CA ASN A 214 11.57 1.40 -6.48
C ASN A 214 12.58 2.50 -6.11
N ASP A 215 12.12 3.54 -5.46
CA ASP A 215 12.94 4.62 -4.92
C ASP A 215 12.75 4.69 -3.41
N ALA A 216 13.77 4.29 -2.67
CA ALA A 216 13.71 4.22 -1.21
C ALA A 216 13.55 5.62 -0.59
N GLU A 217 14.17 6.66 -1.16
CA GLU A 217 14.10 8.02 -0.64
C GLU A 217 12.68 8.60 -0.83
N ASN A 218 12.06 8.33 -1.97
CA ASN A 218 10.68 8.72 -2.22
C ASN A 218 9.70 7.97 -1.30
N LEU A 219 9.90 6.66 -1.11
CA LEU A 219 9.04 5.87 -0.23
C LEU A 219 9.15 6.35 1.23
N ASP A 220 10.37 6.55 1.73
CA ASP A 220 10.62 7.03 3.09
C ASP A 220 10.02 8.44 3.28
N ALA A 221 10.19 9.34 2.30
CA ALA A 221 9.58 10.68 2.36
C ALA A 221 8.05 10.64 2.45
N ILE A 222 7.38 9.67 1.82
CA ILE A 222 5.92 9.51 1.93
C ILE A 222 5.53 8.95 3.29
N LEU A 223 6.30 7.99 3.84
CA LEU A 223 6.05 7.44 5.17
C LEU A 223 6.21 8.52 6.25
N ASP A 224 7.24 9.36 6.17
CA ASP A 224 7.41 10.50 7.06
C ASP A 224 6.26 11.52 6.92
N ALA A 225 5.93 11.87 5.68
CA ALA A 225 4.83 12.81 5.39
C ALA A 225 3.46 12.28 5.84
N ALA A 226 3.28 10.97 5.95
CA ALA A 226 2.04 10.38 6.47
C ALA A 226 1.69 10.89 7.88
N TYR A 227 2.68 11.31 8.66
CA TYR A 227 2.50 11.89 9.99
C TYR A 227 2.61 13.42 10.02
N GLU A 228 3.47 13.99 9.19
CA GLU A 228 3.86 15.39 9.27
C GLU A 228 3.10 16.32 8.31
N ASN A 229 2.67 15.78 7.14
CA ASN A 229 2.04 16.62 6.13
C ASN A 229 0.58 16.91 6.47
N PRO A 230 0.18 18.19 6.56
CA PRO A 230 -1.20 18.58 6.86
C PRO A 230 -2.24 18.08 5.85
N ALA A 231 -1.85 17.76 4.61
CA ALA A 231 -2.74 17.17 3.60
C ALA A 231 -3.03 15.68 3.88
N PHE A 232 -2.19 15.00 4.65
CA PHE A 232 -2.28 13.57 4.93
C PHE A 232 -2.87 13.25 6.32
N THR A 233 -3.50 14.22 6.98
CA THR A 233 -4.28 13.93 8.19
C THR A 233 -5.45 13.00 7.84
N ASP A 234 -5.81 12.11 8.75
CA ASP A 234 -6.91 11.16 8.55
C ASP A 234 -8.20 11.85 8.14
N ALA A 235 -8.51 12.97 8.83
CA ALA A 235 -9.71 13.75 8.54
C ALA A 235 -9.75 14.26 7.09
N LYS A 236 -8.62 14.73 6.55
CA LYS A 236 -8.55 15.20 5.16
C LYS A 236 -8.53 14.05 4.15
N LEU A 237 -7.81 12.97 4.45
CA LEU A 237 -7.85 11.78 3.60
C LEU A 237 -9.27 11.23 3.51
N LEU A 238 -9.98 11.12 4.64
CA LEU A 238 -11.40 10.73 4.67
C LEU A 238 -12.28 11.72 3.89
N GLY A 239 -12.02 13.01 3.97
CA GLY A 239 -12.77 14.02 3.23
C GLY A 239 -12.57 13.97 1.71
N ILE A 240 -11.43 13.43 1.23
CA ILE A 240 -11.20 13.19 -0.21
C ILE A 240 -11.86 11.87 -0.64
N LEU A 241 -11.97 10.90 0.26
CA LEU A 241 -12.55 9.58 -0.02
C LEU A 241 -14.08 9.60 -0.07
N LEU A 242 -14.73 10.42 0.75
CA LEU A 242 -16.20 10.51 0.93
C LEU A 242 -16.83 11.58 0.05
#